data_132785043d2aa06c06bb262779e38073
#
_entry.id   132785043d2aa06c06bb262779e38073
#
_cell.length_a   1.000
_cell.length_b   1.000
_cell.length_c   1.000
_cell.angle_alpha   90.00
_cell.angle_beta   90.00
_cell.angle_gamma   90.00
#
_symmetry.space_group_name_H-M   'P 1'
#
loop_
_entity.id
_entity.type
_entity.pdbx_description
1 polymer ?
#
loop_
_entity_poly.entity_id
_entity_poly.type
_entity_poly.pdbx_seq_one_letter_code
_entity_poly.pdbx_strand_id
1 'polypeptide(L)'
;MIPIFLISDEKYAPYMCTTIVSILENTARTCSMYILDGGILPDTRLQIQETAQRYPHLHKIEFIGIDIERFANFPNLMHFSLNTYFRYLIPELKPELQKVLYIDSDMVITADVGKLFDTDMQGSPLAAVPYRDERPDLNHFVKAQKDEGIKQILGLPDTHLYFNAGLLMLDCEYFRQQGWVNKLFELTVEKADTIKYPDQDILNIIVCNNYHVLDDTWNAVIDIDKMYGVQHTELPKVLHFTGGAGTRPWMSLTCPYREEFDKYASKTPFANELFTKRLEFETLSQKKILARLIEAEYARKRVPLHRIWMRLTGRRKQNQQEYTQWAKLRSALNIENDN
;
A
#
# COMPACT_ATOMS: atom_id res chain seq x y z
N MET A 1 -25.33 5.99 9.67
CA MET A 1 -24.33 6.68 8.85
C MET A 1 -22.95 6.17 9.23
N ILE A 2 -22.09 5.91 8.26
CA ILE A 2 -20.75 5.36 8.48
C ILE A 2 -19.73 6.46 8.18
N PRO A 3 -18.96 6.95 9.17
CA PRO A 3 -17.86 7.87 8.95
C PRO A 3 -16.61 7.09 8.49
N ILE A 4 -16.08 7.44 7.33
CA ILE A 4 -14.94 6.78 6.69
C ILE A 4 -13.85 7.81 6.42
N PHE A 5 -12.65 7.53 6.90
CA PHE A 5 -11.47 8.34 6.68
C PHE A 5 -10.54 7.67 5.67
N LEU A 6 -10.00 8.47 4.75
CA LEU A 6 -8.95 8.08 3.82
C LEU A 6 -7.84 9.15 3.86
N ILE A 7 -6.64 8.76 3.43
CA ILE A 7 -5.51 9.70 3.29
C ILE A 7 -5.06 9.67 1.84
N SER A 8 -4.82 10.83 1.24
CA SER A 8 -4.24 10.89 -0.10
C SER A 8 -3.47 12.18 -0.32
N ASP A 9 -2.48 12.09 -1.21
CA ASP A 9 -1.89 13.19 -1.93
C ASP A 9 -2.34 13.16 -3.40
N GLU A 10 -1.85 14.11 -4.20
CA GLU A 10 -2.17 14.17 -5.63
C GLU A 10 -1.82 12.87 -6.37
N LYS A 11 -0.67 12.27 -6.05
CA LYS A 11 -0.19 11.05 -6.69
C LYS A 11 -1.10 9.84 -6.42
N TYR A 12 -1.66 9.75 -5.22
CA TYR A 12 -2.52 8.64 -4.81
C TYR A 12 -4.02 8.92 -5.04
N ALA A 13 -4.41 10.14 -5.37
CA ALA A 13 -5.79 10.56 -5.61
C ALA A 13 -6.56 9.68 -6.61
N PRO A 14 -5.98 9.23 -7.75
CA PRO A 14 -6.65 8.33 -8.68
C PRO A 14 -7.00 6.96 -8.06
N TYR A 15 -6.12 6.41 -7.23
CA TYR A 15 -6.34 5.14 -6.55
C TYR A 15 -7.39 5.29 -5.46
N MET A 16 -7.28 6.36 -4.65
CA MET A 16 -8.29 6.71 -3.64
C MET A 16 -9.67 6.87 -4.25
N CYS A 17 -9.79 7.52 -5.41
CA CYS A 17 -11.07 7.66 -6.10
C CYS A 17 -11.66 6.28 -6.46
N THR A 18 -10.81 5.33 -6.88
CA THR A 18 -11.22 3.93 -7.14
C THR A 18 -11.70 3.26 -5.84
N THR A 19 -10.99 3.46 -4.73
CA THR A 19 -11.40 2.95 -3.40
C THR A 19 -12.75 3.52 -3.00
N ILE A 20 -12.97 4.85 -3.12
CA ILE A 20 -14.25 5.51 -2.80
C ILE A 20 -15.38 4.94 -3.63
N VAL A 21 -15.19 4.78 -4.94
CA VAL A 21 -16.19 4.17 -5.84
C VAL A 21 -16.54 2.76 -5.38
N SER A 22 -15.53 1.95 -5.03
CA SER A 22 -15.77 0.58 -4.57
C SER A 22 -16.53 0.51 -3.25
N ILE A 23 -16.26 1.43 -2.31
CA ILE A 23 -17.03 1.56 -1.06
C ILE A 23 -18.49 1.89 -1.36
N LEU A 24 -18.72 2.94 -2.15
CA LEU A 24 -20.08 3.45 -2.41
C LEU A 24 -20.93 2.49 -3.25
N GLU A 25 -20.34 1.64 -4.08
CA GLU A 25 -21.07 0.62 -4.82
C GLU A 25 -21.47 -0.60 -4.00
N ASN A 26 -20.67 -0.97 -3.02
CA ASN A 26 -20.89 -2.20 -2.26
C ASN A 26 -21.51 -1.95 -0.87
N THR A 27 -21.73 -0.69 -0.49
CA THR A 27 -22.27 -0.34 0.82
C THR A 27 -23.69 0.20 0.69
N ALA A 28 -24.64 -0.44 1.35
CA ALA A 28 -26.06 -0.03 1.33
C ALA A 28 -26.37 1.17 2.25
N ARG A 29 -25.55 1.37 3.28
CA ARG A 29 -25.74 2.44 4.29
C ARG A 29 -25.12 3.77 3.82
N THR A 30 -25.72 4.85 4.30
CA THR A 30 -25.21 6.20 4.07
C THR A 30 -23.81 6.38 4.67
N CYS A 31 -22.86 6.86 3.85
CA CYS A 31 -21.47 7.10 4.20
C CYS A 31 -21.13 8.60 4.23
N SER A 32 -20.27 9.00 5.16
CA SER A 32 -19.58 10.29 5.15
C SER A 32 -18.10 10.05 4.94
N MET A 33 -17.53 10.62 3.87
CA MET A 33 -16.12 10.49 3.53
C MET A 33 -15.34 11.69 4.05
N TYR A 34 -14.24 11.44 4.77
CA TYR A 34 -13.31 12.44 5.26
C TYR A 34 -11.94 12.15 4.68
N ILE A 35 -11.45 13.05 3.84
CA ILE A 35 -10.17 12.88 3.14
C ILE A 35 -9.12 13.73 3.86
N LEU A 36 -8.16 13.09 4.52
CA LEU A 36 -7.00 13.77 5.09
C LEU A 36 -6.06 14.13 3.94
N ASP A 37 -6.03 15.41 3.61
CA ASP A 37 -5.52 15.93 2.36
C ASP A 37 -4.03 16.27 2.46
N GLY A 38 -3.20 15.47 1.82
CA GLY A 38 -1.75 15.61 1.73
C GLY A 38 -1.28 16.44 0.53
N GLY A 39 -2.15 17.31 -0.04
CA GLY A 39 -1.80 18.19 -1.15
C GLY A 39 -2.46 17.80 -2.48
N ILE A 40 -3.72 17.40 -2.46
CA ILE A 40 -4.51 17.14 -3.67
C ILE A 40 -4.85 18.47 -4.36
N LEU A 41 -4.67 18.55 -5.68
CA LEU A 41 -4.97 19.75 -6.45
C LEU A 41 -6.49 20.06 -6.50
N PRO A 42 -6.89 21.33 -6.62
CA PRO A 42 -8.31 21.71 -6.63
C PRO A 42 -9.15 21.01 -7.69
N ASP A 43 -8.63 20.87 -8.90
CA ASP A 43 -9.33 20.20 -10.01
C ASP A 43 -9.51 18.70 -9.74
N THR A 44 -8.50 18.06 -9.17
CA THR A 44 -8.55 16.66 -8.75
C THR A 44 -9.57 16.44 -7.63
N ARG A 45 -9.63 17.35 -6.64
CA ARG A 45 -10.66 17.31 -5.59
C ARG A 45 -12.07 17.42 -6.18
N LEU A 46 -12.26 18.35 -7.12
CA LEU A 46 -13.56 18.53 -7.79
C LEU A 46 -13.97 17.26 -8.52
N GLN A 47 -13.07 16.65 -9.30
CA GLN A 47 -13.35 15.39 -10.01
C GLN A 47 -13.74 14.24 -9.06
N ILE A 48 -13.06 14.13 -7.92
CA ILE A 48 -13.40 13.13 -6.90
C ILE A 48 -14.77 13.40 -6.30
N GLN A 49 -15.07 14.67 -5.97
CA GLN A 49 -16.37 15.07 -5.42
C GLN A 49 -17.51 14.76 -6.39
N GLU A 50 -17.39 15.16 -7.65
CA GLU A 50 -18.38 14.89 -8.68
C GLU A 50 -18.59 13.40 -8.91
N THR A 51 -17.52 12.61 -8.84
CA THR A 51 -17.60 11.15 -8.95
C THR A 51 -18.35 10.54 -7.78
N ALA A 52 -18.00 10.91 -6.57
CA ALA A 52 -18.62 10.39 -5.36
C ALA A 52 -20.10 10.81 -5.22
N GLN A 53 -20.45 12.04 -5.65
CA GLN A 53 -21.84 12.55 -5.61
C GLN A 53 -22.81 11.82 -6.53
N ARG A 54 -22.34 11.01 -7.46
CA ARG A 54 -23.21 10.14 -8.28
C ARG A 54 -23.86 9.02 -7.49
N TYR A 55 -23.37 8.75 -6.28
CA TYR A 55 -23.84 7.64 -5.45
C TYR A 55 -24.80 8.14 -4.38
N PRO A 56 -26.06 7.62 -4.34
CA PRO A 56 -27.09 8.11 -3.44
C PRO A 56 -26.79 7.84 -1.95
N HIS A 57 -25.87 6.92 -1.67
CA HIS A 57 -25.46 6.59 -0.30
C HIS A 57 -24.37 7.53 0.24
N LEU A 58 -23.85 8.45 -0.55
CA LEU A 58 -22.96 9.49 -0.07
C LEU A 58 -23.76 10.58 0.65
N HIS A 59 -23.48 10.78 1.95
CA HIS A 59 -24.01 11.93 2.69
C HIS A 59 -23.18 13.18 2.44
N LYS A 60 -21.86 13.05 2.58
CA LYS A 60 -20.90 14.12 2.28
C LYS A 60 -19.52 13.55 1.98
N ILE A 61 -18.73 14.35 1.27
CA ILE A 61 -17.28 14.20 1.16
C ILE A 61 -16.61 15.50 1.57
N GLU A 62 -15.64 15.43 2.47
CA GLU A 62 -14.96 16.58 3.06
C GLU A 62 -13.44 16.37 2.96
N PHE A 63 -12.72 17.35 2.40
CA PHE A 63 -11.26 17.36 2.35
C PHE A 63 -10.75 18.17 3.54
N ILE A 64 -9.94 17.57 4.40
CA ILE A 64 -9.41 18.15 5.61
C ILE A 64 -7.92 18.40 5.42
N GLY A 65 -7.52 19.65 5.33
CA GLY A 65 -6.11 20.04 5.28
C GLY A 65 -5.41 19.74 6.61
N ILE A 66 -4.22 19.17 6.53
CA ILE A 66 -3.44 18.79 7.71
C ILE A 66 -2.24 19.74 7.85
N ASP A 67 -2.04 20.23 9.06
CA ASP A 67 -0.84 20.99 9.41
C ASP A 67 0.36 20.05 9.49
N ILE A 68 1.20 20.06 8.46
CA ILE A 68 2.37 19.20 8.34
C ILE A 68 3.47 19.53 9.35
N GLU A 69 3.52 20.76 9.89
CA GLU A 69 4.51 21.14 10.88
C GLU A 69 4.40 20.31 12.17
N ARG A 70 3.22 19.79 12.46
CA ARG A 70 3.03 18.85 13.58
C ARG A 70 3.91 17.60 13.48
N PHE A 71 4.34 17.23 12.29
CA PHE A 71 5.15 16.02 12.00
C PHE A 71 6.63 16.34 11.73
N ALA A 72 7.09 17.56 11.98
CA ALA A 72 8.45 18.02 11.64
C ALA A 72 9.57 17.15 12.28
N ASN A 73 9.29 16.56 13.45
CA ASN A 73 10.24 15.72 14.18
C ASN A 73 10.09 14.22 13.90
N PHE A 74 9.20 13.84 12.97
CA PHE A 74 8.97 12.43 12.66
C PHE A 74 10.05 11.88 11.75
N PRO A 75 10.40 10.58 11.88
CA PRO A 75 11.40 9.97 11.03
C PRO A 75 10.96 9.96 9.57
N ASN A 76 11.87 10.36 8.68
CA ASN A 76 11.68 10.26 7.25
C ASN A 76 12.16 8.89 6.77
N LEU A 77 11.26 7.93 6.69
CA LEU A 77 11.54 6.60 6.19
C LEU A 77 11.41 6.58 4.66
N MET A 78 12.52 6.41 3.96
CA MET A 78 12.72 6.64 2.51
C MET A 78 11.62 6.13 1.56
N HIS A 79 10.74 5.23 1.99
CA HIS A 79 9.71 4.63 1.15
C HIS A 79 8.29 5.06 1.51
N PHE A 80 8.12 5.84 2.58
CA PHE A 80 6.82 6.24 3.09
C PHE A 80 6.68 7.78 3.08
N SER A 81 5.50 8.25 2.69
CA SER A 81 5.14 9.65 2.82
C SER A 81 4.83 9.98 4.29
N LEU A 82 5.13 11.20 4.74
CA LEU A 82 4.66 11.70 6.04
C LEU A 82 3.14 11.63 6.20
N ASN A 83 2.41 11.60 5.09
CA ASN A 83 0.95 11.51 5.09
C ASN A 83 0.45 10.25 5.81
N THR A 84 1.24 9.18 5.88
CA THR A 84 0.85 7.95 6.59
C THR A 84 0.53 8.21 8.06
N TYR A 85 1.18 9.20 8.68
CA TYR A 85 0.94 9.56 10.08
C TYR A 85 -0.33 10.38 10.31
N PHE A 86 -0.97 10.91 9.26
CA PHE A 86 -2.17 11.73 9.42
C PHE A 86 -3.32 10.99 10.11
N ARG A 87 -3.36 9.65 10.00
CA ARG A 87 -4.36 8.81 10.68
C ARG A 87 -4.34 8.94 12.21
N TYR A 88 -3.20 9.36 12.80
CA TYR A 88 -3.11 9.63 14.24
C TYR A 88 -4.06 10.73 14.70
N LEU A 89 -4.33 11.68 13.81
CA LEU A 89 -5.16 12.86 14.12
C LEU A 89 -6.66 12.57 14.02
N ILE A 90 -7.08 11.45 13.44
CA ILE A 90 -8.50 11.13 13.21
C ILE A 90 -9.36 11.34 14.46
N PRO A 91 -8.96 10.88 15.67
CA PRO A 91 -9.76 11.08 16.88
C PRO A 91 -9.97 12.55 17.28
N GLU A 92 -9.07 13.46 16.88
CA GLU A 92 -9.15 14.89 17.21
C GLU A 92 -9.88 15.71 16.14
N LEU A 93 -9.77 15.31 14.85
CA LEU A 93 -10.29 16.09 13.72
C LEU A 93 -11.82 16.20 13.70
N LYS A 94 -12.52 15.20 14.23
CA LYS A 94 -13.98 15.13 14.31
C LYS A 94 -14.39 14.65 15.70
N PRO A 95 -14.33 15.53 16.71
CA PRO A 95 -14.57 15.16 18.12
C PRO A 95 -15.98 14.64 18.39
N GLU A 96 -16.94 14.97 17.53
CA GLU A 96 -18.31 14.45 17.58
C GLU A 96 -18.45 12.97 17.19
N LEU A 97 -17.42 12.41 16.51
CA LEU A 97 -17.44 11.01 16.11
C LEU A 97 -16.84 10.12 17.20
N GLN A 98 -17.57 9.08 17.57
CA GLN A 98 -17.13 8.11 18.57
C GLN A 98 -16.38 6.93 17.91
N LYS A 99 -16.93 6.41 16.80
CA LYS A 99 -16.37 5.27 16.06
C LYS A 99 -16.29 5.62 14.59
N VAL A 100 -15.17 5.28 13.95
CA VAL A 100 -14.93 5.53 12.53
C VAL A 100 -14.24 4.34 11.85
N LEU A 101 -14.34 4.26 10.52
CA LEU A 101 -13.48 3.41 9.69
C LEU A 101 -12.34 4.26 9.11
N TYR A 102 -11.15 3.71 9.12
CA TYR A 102 -10.02 4.18 8.34
C TYR A 102 -9.73 3.15 7.24
N ILE A 103 -9.55 3.60 6.01
CA ILE A 103 -9.31 2.74 4.84
C ILE A 103 -8.19 3.37 4.00
N ASP A 104 -7.13 2.60 3.70
CA ASP A 104 -6.05 3.06 2.82
C ASP A 104 -6.54 3.29 1.39
N SER A 105 -5.86 4.19 0.68
CA SER A 105 -6.22 4.64 -0.67
C SER A 105 -5.91 3.64 -1.79
N ASP A 106 -5.25 2.53 -1.48
CA ASP A 106 -4.88 1.47 -2.41
C ASP A 106 -5.65 0.16 -2.16
N MET A 107 -6.92 0.29 -1.76
CA MET A 107 -7.82 -0.81 -1.52
C MET A 107 -8.98 -0.86 -2.53
N VAL A 108 -9.54 -2.05 -2.69
CA VAL A 108 -10.84 -2.26 -3.34
C VAL A 108 -11.76 -2.98 -2.37
N ILE A 109 -12.92 -2.38 -2.14
CA ILE A 109 -13.96 -2.92 -1.26
C ILE A 109 -14.95 -3.70 -2.11
N THR A 110 -15.17 -4.97 -1.79
CA THR A 110 -16.05 -5.89 -2.54
C THR A 110 -17.27 -6.30 -1.74
N ALA A 111 -17.40 -5.84 -0.49
CA ALA A 111 -18.47 -6.14 0.42
C ALA A 111 -19.01 -4.90 1.14
N ASP A 112 -20.16 -5.03 1.79
CA ASP A 112 -20.78 -3.94 2.54
C ASP A 112 -20.01 -3.63 3.81
N VAL A 113 -19.33 -2.46 3.86
CA VAL A 113 -18.59 -1.99 5.05
C VAL A 113 -19.53 -1.67 6.23
N GLY A 114 -20.84 -1.60 6.02
CA GLY A 114 -21.82 -1.52 7.10
C GLY A 114 -21.74 -2.72 8.03
N LYS A 115 -21.51 -3.91 7.48
CA LYS A 115 -21.32 -5.15 8.27
C LYS A 115 -20.06 -5.08 9.11
N LEU A 116 -18.97 -4.52 8.56
CA LEU A 116 -17.75 -4.28 9.31
C LEU A 116 -18.00 -3.26 10.44
N PHE A 117 -18.62 -2.14 10.12
CA PHE A 117 -18.89 -1.05 11.08
C PHE A 117 -19.79 -1.49 12.24
N ASP A 118 -20.65 -2.49 12.04
CA ASP A 118 -21.52 -3.05 13.08
C ASP A 118 -20.81 -4.06 14.00
N THR A 119 -19.56 -4.40 13.72
CA THR A 119 -18.77 -5.28 14.60
C THR A 119 -18.66 -4.66 15.99
N ASP A 120 -18.98 -5.46 17.01
CA ASP A 120 -18.73 -5.10 18.41
C ASP A 120 -17.24 -5.21 18.71
N MET A 121 -16.59 -4.11 19.01
CA MET A 121 -15.17 -4.09 19.38
C MET A 121 -14.90 -4.56 20.81
N GLN A 122 -15.93 -4.89 21.59
CA GLN A 122 -15.82 -5.42 22.95
C GLN A 122 -14.97 -4.51 23.88
N GLY A 123 -15.09 -3.20 23.71
CA GLY A 123 -14.32 -2.21 24.48
C GLY A 123 -12.86 -2.04 24.05
N SER A 124 -12.45 -2.68 22.95
CA SER A 124 -11.10 -2.50 22.40
C SER A 124 -10.97 -1.13 21.72
N PRO A 125 -9.78 -0.48 21.80
CA PRO A 125 -9.53 0.84 21.21
C PRO A 125 -9.61 0.84 19.69
N LEU A 126 -9.29 -0.29 19.06
CA LEU A 126 -9.41 -0.47 17.61
C LEU A 126 -9.71 -1.92 17.24
N ALA A 127 -10.17 -2.13 16.02
CA ALA A 127 -10.23 -3.43 15.40
C ALA A 127 -9.41 -3.45 14.11
N ALA A 128 -8.69 -4.53 13.87
CA ALA A 128 -7.78 -4.70 12.72
C ALA A 128 -7.64 -6.18 12.33
N VAL A 129 -7.09 -6.42 11.15
CA VAL A 129 -6.77 -7.75 10.65
C VAL A 129 -5.30 -8.06 10.92
N PRO A 130 -4.98 -9.05 11.78
CA PRO A 130 -3.61 -9.44 12.03
C PRO A 130 -3.03 -10.23 10.85
N TYR A 131 -1.72 -10.22 10.74
CA TYR A 131 -1.00 -11.24 10.03
C TYR A 131 -1.04 -12.52 10.86
N ARG A 132 -1.89 -13.48 10.49
CA ARG A 132 -2.14 -14.66 11.33
C ARG A 132 -0.96 -15.61 11.38
N ASP A 133 -0.56 -16.02 12.58
CA ASP A 133 0.44 -17.07 12.85
C ASP A 133 0.00 -18.45 12.32
N GLU A 134 -1.29 -18.67 12.15
CA GLU A 134 -1.89 -19.90 11.59
C GLU A 134 -1.66 -20.08 10.09
N ARG A 135 -1.26 -19.03 9.38
CA ARG A 135 -0.68 -19.17 8.07
C ARG A 135 0.82 -19.42 8.26
N PRO A 136 1.31 -20.67 8.04
CA PRO A 136 2.74 -21.00 8.20
C PRO A 136 3.62 -20.02 7.42
N ASP A 137 3.05 -19.36 6.46
CA ASP A 137 3.63 -18.46 5.50
C ASP A 137 3.76 -17.02 6.04
N LEU A 138 2.83 -16.55 6.86
CA LEU A 138 2.92 -15.22 7.49
C LEU A 138 3.93 -15.20 8.65
N ASN A 139 4.12 -16.35 9.30
CA ASN A 139 5.32 -16.57 10.11
C ASN A 139 6.61 -16.39 9.31
N HIS A 140 6.59 -16.49 7.99
CA HIS A 140 7.74 -16.18 7.14
C HIS A 140 7.87 -14.70 6.80
N PHE A 141 6.81 -13.89 6.73
CA PHE A 141 6.97 -12.42 6.67
C PHE A 141 7.55 -11.88 7.98
N VAL A 142 7.06 -12.34 9.09
CA VAL A 142 7.67 -12.21 10.42
C VAL A 142 9.02 -12.95 10.46
N LYS A 143 9.24 -14.05 9.72
CA LYS A 143 10.48 -14.80 9.61
C LYS A 143 11.45 -14.27 8.57
N ALA A 144 11.04 -13.70 7.46
CA ALA A 144 11.94 -13.07 6.47
C ALA A 144 12.46 -11.71 6.95
N GLN A 145 11.81 -11.13 7.95
CA GLN A 145 12.38 -10.11 8.83
C GLN A 145 13.13 -10.75 10.02
N LYS A 146 13.36 -12.04 9.97
CA LYS A 146 13.74 -12.97 11.01
C LYS A 146 15.20 -13.14 11.25
N ASP A 147 16.02 -12.25 10.88
CA ASP A 147 17.28 -12.22 11.63
C ASP A 147 17.13 -11.47 12.96
N GLU A 148 16.05 -10.68 13.10
CA GLU A 148 15.67 -10.02 14.36
C GLU A 148 14.15 -9.81 14.34
N GLY A 149 13.37 -10.68 14.99
CA GLY A 149 11.90 -10.65 14.94
C GLY A 149 11.33 -9.25 15.20
N ILE A 150 10.48 -8.73 14.31
CA ILE A 150 9.90 -7.38 14.42
C ILE A 150 9.27 -7.15 15.80
N LYS A 151 8.63 -8.16 16.38
CA LYS A 151 8.07 -8.09 17.71
C LYS A 151 9.14 -7.82 18.77
N GLN A 152 10.31 -8.47 18.68
CA GLN A 152 11.41 -8.27 19.61
C GLN A 152 12.01 -6.86 19.47
N ILE A 153 12.20 -6.37 18.22
CA ILE A 153 12.70 -5.02 17.95
C ILE A 153 11.76 -3.97 18.54
N LEU A 154 10.45 -4.16 18.36
CA LEU A 154 9.43 -3.24 18.85
C LEU A 154 9.09 -3.41 20.33
N GLY A 155 9.64 -4.43 21.02
CA GLY A 155 9.33 -4.75 22.41
C GLY A 155 7.94 -5.34 22.61
N LEU A 156 7.39 -5.98 21.59
CA LEU A 156 6.07 -6.62 21.65
C LEU A 156 6.20 -8.07 22.16
N PRO A 157 5.24 -8.56 22.96
CA PRO A 157 5.23 -9.95 23.40
C PRO A 157 4.96 -10.90 22.23
N ASP A 158 5.43 -12.15 22.33
CA ASP A 158 5.19 -13.18 21.30
C ASP A 158 3.70 -13.46 21.05
N THR A 159 2.87 -13.24 22.07
CA THR A 159 1.42 -13.40 22.01
C THR A 159 0.72 -12.29 21.21
N HIS A 160 1.41 -11.17 20.92
CA HIS A 160 0.84 -10.09 20.13
C HIS A 160 0.68 -10.52 18.67
N LEU A 161 -0.53 -10.41 18.16
CA LEU A 161 -0.82 -10.59 16.74
C LEU A 161 -0.58 -9.25 16.03
N TYR A 162 0.53 -9.15 15.31
CA TYR A 162 0.89 -7.94 14.59
C TYR A 162 -0.05 -7.75 13.39
N PHE A 163 -0.70 -6.57 13.29
CA PHE A 163 -1.70 -6.27 12.27
C PHE A 163 -1.21 -5.26 11.23
N ASN A 164 -1.85 -5.29 10.04
CA ASN A 164 -1.70 -4.27 9.00
C ASN A 164 -2.63 -3.08 9.30
N ALA A 165 -2.08 -1.86 9.24
CA ALA A 165 -2.80 -0.63 9.57
C ALA A 165 -3.62 -0.02 8.44
N GLY A 166 -3.74 -0.68 7.28
CA GLY A 166 -4.45 -0.13 6.12
C GLY A 166 -5.97 -0.12 6.26
N LEU A 167 -6.54 -1.02 7.08
CA LEU A 167 -7.95 -1.01 7.45
C LEU A 167 -8.07 -1.08 8.95
N LEU A 168 -8.69 -0.05 9.54
CA LEU A 168 -8.89 0.06 10.97
C LEU A 168 -10.33 0.50 11.27
N MET A 169 -10.92 -0.07 12.30
CA MET A 169 -12.06 0.52 12.97
C MET A 169 -11.58 1.11 14.29
N LEU A 170 -11.73 2.43 14.47
CA LEU A 170 -11.18 3.15 15.61
C LEU A 170 -12.30 3.58 16.58
N ASP A 171 -12.10 3.36 17.87
CA ASP A 171 -12.85 4.01 18.93
C ASP A 171 -12.18 5.35 19.24
N CYS A 172 -12.65 6.41 18.57
CA CYS A 172 -12.09 7.75 18.72
C CYS A 172 -12.29 8.33 20.13
N GLU A 173 -13.34 7.93 20.82
CA GLU A 173 -13.60 8.36 22.19
C GLU A 173 -12.56 7.76 23.14
N TYR A 174 -12.26 6.47 23.01
CA TYR A 174 -11.21 5.83 23.77
C TYR A 174 -9.85 6.50 23.55
N PHE A 175 -9.48 6.78 22.29
CA PHE A 175 -8.22 7.47 21.96
C PHE A 175 -8.13 8.83 22.64
N ARG A 176 -9.20 9.64 22.62
CA ARG A 176 -9.25 10.94 23.27
C ARG A 176 -9.14 10.81 24.79
N GLN A 177 -9.91 9.92 25.42
CA GLN A 177 -9.92 9.72 26.88
C GLN A 177 -8.55 9.27 27.41
N GLN A 178 -7.82 8.44 26.64
CA GLN A 178 -6.50 7.95 27.01
C GLN A 178 -5.35 8.86 26.58
N GLY A 179 -5.62 9.98 25.88
CA GLY A 179 -4.59 10.88 25.35
C GLY A 179 -3.67 10.21 24.32
N TRP A 180 -4.21 9.24 23.57
CA TRP A 180 -3.38 8.39 22.70
C TRP A 180 -2.82 9.13 21.51
N VAL A 181 -3.43 10.21 21.03
CA VAL A 181 -2.84 10.99 19.93
C VAL A 181 -1.46 11.51 20.34
N ASN A 182 -1.32 12.12 21.52
CA ASN A 182 -0.04 12.61 22.02
C ASN A 182 0.96 11.45 22.24
N LYS A 183 0.50 10.33 22.79
CA LYS A 183 1.35 9.14 23.00
C LYS A 183 1.87 8.56 21.68
N LEU A 184 1.05 8.55 20.61
CA LEU A 184 1.48 8.12 19.27
C LEU A 184 2.61 9.04 18.75
N PHE A 185 2.50 10.34 18.94
CA PHE A 185 3.54 11.30 18.56
C PHE A 185 4.83 11.08 19.36
N GLU A 186 4.75 10.94 20.68
CA GLU A 186 5.89 10.66 21.55
C GLU A 186 6.59 9.37 21.18
N LEU A 187 5.83 8.27 21.02
CA LEU A 187 6.36 6.96 20.63
C LEU A 187 7.02 6.98 19.25
N THR A 188 6.46 7.73 18.28
CA THR A 188 7.03 7.82 16.95
C THR A 188 8.43 8.45 16.98
N VAL A 189 8.61 9.49 17.78
CA VAL A 189 9.92 10.13 17.96
C VAL A 189 10.86 9.23 18.77
N GLU A 190 10.38 8.62 19.84
CA GLU A 190 11.17 7.71 20.69
C GLU A 190 11.69 6.49 19.91
N LYS A 191 10.86 5.91 19.06
CA LYS A 191 11.15 4.68 18.30
C LYS A 191 11.70 4.94 16.90
N ALA A 192 12.06 6.17 16.55
CA ALA A 192 12.45 6.58 15.20
C ALA A 192 13.51 5.67 14.55
N ASP A 193 14.49 5.20 15.34
CA ASP A 193 15.59 4.35 14.86
C ASP A 193 15.21 2.87 14.73
N THR A 194 14.05 2.45 15.25
CA THR A 194 13.65 1.03 15.33
C THR A 194 12.47 0.68 14.43
N ILE A 195 11.58 1.63 14.15
CA ILE A 195 10.41 1.40 13.32
C ILE A 195 10.78 1.24 11.85
N LYS A 196 10.10 0.29 11.18
CA LYS A 196 10.23 0.00 9.74
C LYS A 196 8.96 0.40 8.97
N TYR A 197 7.82 0.19 9.58
CA TYR A 197 6.50 0.57 9.06
C TYR A 197 5.95 1.70 9.93
N PRO A 198 6.06 2.97 9.49
CA PRO A 198 5.98 4.16 10.34
C PRO A 198 4.85 4.14 11.36
N ASP A 199 3.63 4.29 10.89
CA ASP A 199 2.41 4.35 11.70
C ASP A 199 1.96 2.98 12.19
N GLN A 200 2.17 1.95 11.36
CA GLN A 200 1.74 0.57 11.68
C GLN A 200 2.49 0.01 12.90
N ASP A 201 3.81 0.19 12.97
CA ASP A 201 4.62 -0.28 14.10
C ASP A 201 4.17 0.41 15.40
N ILE A 202 3.96 1.71 15.35
CA ILE A 202 3.57 2.51 16.52
C ILE A 202 2.15 2.15 16.99
N LEU A 203 1.21 1.94 16.06
CA LEU A 203 -0.13 1.47 16.41
C LEU A 203 -0.10 0.09 17.05
N ASN A 204 0.73 -0.84 16.56
CA ASN A 204 0.90 -2.15 17.17
C ASN A 204 1.53 -2.05 18.57
N ILE A 205 2.47 -1.11 18.79
CA ILE A 205 3.07 -0.88 20.11
C ILE A 205 2.04 -0.36 21.11
N ILE A 206 1.27 0.69 20.74
CA ILE A 206 0.38 1.35 21.68
C ILE A 206 -0.79 0.47 22.11
N VAL A 207 -1.31 -0.34 21.19
CA VAL A 207 -2.43 -1.24 21.55
C VAL A 207 -1.93 -2.50 22.23
N CYS A 208 -0.77 -2.99 21.90
CA CYS A 208 -0.20 -4.27 22.41
C CYS A 208 -1.32 -5.30 22.62
N ASN A 209 -1.57 -6.34 22.38
CA ASN A 209 -2.68 -7.31 22.57
C ASN A 209 -4.11 -6.75 22.82
N ASN A 210 -4.28 -5.43 23.03
CA ASN A 210 -5.57 -4.83 23.33
C ASN A 210 -6.24 -4.27 22.06
N TYR A 211 -6.61 -5.14 21.13
CA TYR A 211 -7.41 -4.76 19.97
C TYR A 211 -8.35 -5.91 19.57
N HIS A 212 -9.43 -5.58 18.87
CA HIS A 212 -10.38 -6.58 18.37
C HIS A 212 -9.87 -7.16 17.03
N VAL A 213 -9.77 -8.50 16.98
CA VAL A 213 -9.30 -9.21 15.78
C VAL A 213 -10.43 -9.36 14.79
N LEU A 214 -10.25 -8.83 13.60
CA LEU A 214 -11.16 -8.97 12.47
C LEU A 214 -10.85 -10.23 11.64
N ASP A 215 -11.86 -10.71 10.92
CA ASP A 215 -11.72 -11.76 9.92
C ASP A 215 -10.76 -11.33 8.79
N ASP A 216 -9.90 -12.25 8.33
CA ASP A 216 -8.82 -11.94 7.38
C ASP A 216 -9.31 -11.48 6.01
N THR A 217 -10.54 -11.83 5.62
CA THR A 217 -11.13 -11.34 4.37
C THR A 217 -11.38 -9.83 4.35
N TRP A 218 -11.35 -9.16 5.51
CA TRP A 218 -11.48 -7.70 5.61
C TRP A 218 -10.19 -6.93 5.30
N ASN A 219 -9.05 -7.59 5.11
CA ASN A 219 -7.81 -6.95 4.65
C ASN A 219 -6.88 -8.00 4.02
N ALA A 220 -7.25 -8.50 2.84
CA ALA A 220 -6.42 -9.41 2.09
C ALA A 220 -5.26 -8.62 1.45
N VAL A 221 -4.06 -8.79 1.98
CA VAL A 221 -2.85 -8.07 1.57
C VAL A 221 -2.21 -8.82 0.39
N ILE A 222 -2.40 -8.31 -0.83
CA ILE A 222 -2.17 -9.02 -2.10
C ILE A 222 -0.70 -9.38 -2.35
N ASP A 223 0.25 -8.58 -1.90
CA ASP A 223 1.67 -8.92 -2.05
C ASP A 223 2.09 -10.07 -1.11
N ILE A 224 1.52 -10.13 0.08
CA ILE A 224 1.70 -11.24 1.01
C ILE A 224 1.06 -12.50 0.45
N ASP A 225 -0.19 -12.42 0.00
CA ASP A 225 -0.91 -13.55 -0.59
C ASP A 225 -0.16 -14.11 -1.81
N LYS A 226 0.33 -13.23 -2.69
CA LYS A 226 1.12 -13.62 -3.85
C LYS A 226 2.47 -14.25 -3.46
N MET A 227 3.16 -13.67 -2.48
CA MET A 227 4.47 -14.13 -2.02
C MET A 227 4.39 -15.57 -1.50
N TYR A 228 3.31 -15.88 -0.81
CA TYR A 228 3.12 -17.17 -0.13
C TYR A 228 2.17 -18.13 -0.86
N GLY A 229 1.68 -17.77 -2.05
CA GLY A 229 0.80 -18.61 -2.84
C GLY A 229 -0.56 -18.83 -2.19
N VAL A 230 -1.03 -17.89 -1.37
CA VAL A 230 -2.33 -17.97 -0.71
C VAL A 230 -3.42 -17.88 -1.76
N GLN A 231 -4.36 -18.84 -1.71
CA GLN A 231 -5.54 -18.84 -2.56
C GLN A 231 -6.79 -18.71 -1.69
N HIS A 232 -7.53 -17.64 -1.90
CA HIS A 232 -8.81 -17.47 -1.24
C HIS A 232 -9.86 -18.32 -1.98
N THR A 233 -10.67 -19.06 -1.22
CA THR A 233 -11.78 -19.86 -1.77
C THR A 233 -12.94 -19.00 -2.26
N GLU A 234 -13.07 -17.79 -1.69
CA GLU A 234 -14.05 -16.77 -2.07
C GLU A 234 -13.33 -15.43 -2.27
N LEU A 235 -13.98 -14.50 -2.98
CA LEU A 235 -13.43 -13.16 -3.15
C LEU A 235 -13.34 -12.45 -1.78
N PRO A 236 -12.14 -12.01 -1.36
CA PRO A 236 -11.99 -11.26 -0.12
C PRO A 236 -12.87 -10.00 -0.09
N LYS A 237 -13.38 -9.65 1.08
CA LYS A 237 -14.23 -8.47 1.30
C LYS A 237 -13.49 -7.16 1.05
N VAL A 238 -12.17 -7.16 1.26
CA VAL A 238 -11.28 -6.05 0.97
C VAL A 238 -9.98 -6.58 0.37
N LEU A 239 -9.64 -6.07 -0.80
CA LEU A 239 -8.38 -6.32 -1.50
C LEU A 239 -7.44 -5.14 -1.24
N HIS A 240 -6.27 -5.38 -0.66
CA HIS A 240 -5.29 -4.37 -0.34
C HIS A 240 -4.04 -4.53 -1.22
N PHE A 241 -3.82 -3.60 -2.15
CA PHE A 241 -2.79 -3.67 -3.18
C PHE A 241 -1.48 -3.01 -2.74
N THR A 242 -0.87 -3.56 -1.72
CA THR A 242 0.45 -3.14 -1.20
C THR A 242 1.60 -3.68 -2.06
N GLY A 243 2.84 -3.40 -1.64
CA GLY A 243 4.04 -4.03 -2.21
C GLY A 243 4.53 -3.42 -3.51
N GLY A 244 5.17 -4.23 -4.35
CA GLY A 244 5.87 -3.81 -5.56
C GLY A 244 5.01 -3.83 -6.82
N ALA A 245 5.66 -3.62 -7.98
CA ALA A 245 4.98 -3.51 -9.27
C ALA A 245 4.08 -4.72 -9.60
N GLY A 246 4.47 -5.94 -9.21
CA GLY A 246 3.70 -7.14 -9.56
C GLY A 246 2.43 -7.38 -8.75
N THR A 247 2.13 -6.52 -7.77
CA THR A 247 0.97 -6.63 -6.85
C THR A 247 0.12 -5.38 -6.81
N ARG A 248 0.47 -4.38 -7.65
CA ARG A 248 -0.31 -3.15 -7.85
C ARG A 248 -1.00 -3.20 -9.21
N PRO A 249 -2.35 -3.18 -9.27
CA PRO A 249 -3.09 -3.34 -10.53
C PRO A 249 -2.88 -2.19 -11.51
N TRP A 250 -2.48 -1.01 -11.05
CA TRP A 250 -2.09 0.14 -11.89
C TRP A 250 -0.64 0.08 -12.41
N MET A 251 0.11 -0.98 -12.07
CA MET A 251 1.50 -1.20 -12.50
C MET A 251 1.70 -2.52 -13.23
N SER A 252 0.78 -3.50 -13.10
CA SER A 252 0.97 -4.83 -13.68
C SER A 252 -0.31 -5.42 -14.25
N LEU A 253 -0.18 -6.00 -15.45
CA LEU A 253 -1.24 -6.78 -16.10
C LEU A 253 -1.45 -8.14 -15.44
N THR A 254 -0.47 -8.64 -14.69
CA THR A 254 -0.51 -9.95 -14.01
C THR A 254 -0.78 -9.84 -12.51
N CYS A 255 -1.17 -8.64 -12.04
CA CYS A 255 -1.56 -8.44 -10.64
C CYS A 255 -2.79 -9.31 -10.31
N PRO A 256 -2.77 -10.08 -9.21
CA PRO A 256 -3.96 -10.78 -8.73
C PRO A 256 -5.12 -9.80 -8.51
N TYR A 257 -6.33 -10.22 -8.81
CA TYR A 257 -7.56 -9.41 -8.68
C TYR A 257 -7.52 -8.05 -9.42
N ARG A 258 -6.66 -7.90 -10.44
CA ARG A 258 -6.61 -6.67 -11.27
C ARG A 258 -7.98 -6.31 -11.84
N GLU A 259 -8.76 -7.31 -12.24
CA GLU A 259 -10.08 -7.12 -12.85
C GLU A 259 -11.07 -6.48 -11.88
N GLU A 260 -10.99 -6.80 -10.59
CA GLU A 260 -11.80 -6.13 -9.57
C GLU A 260 -11.40 -4.66 -9.41
N PHE A 261 -10.11 -4.34 -9.44
CA PHE A 261 -9.66 -2.94 -9.46
C PHE A 261 -10.17 -2.21 -10.71
N ASP A 262 -10.02 -2.81 -11.90
CA ASP A 262 -10.42 -2.22 -13.18
C ASP A 262 -11.92 -1.95 -13.26
N LYS A 263 -12.75 -2.80 -12.66
CA LYS A 263 -14.20 -2.65 -12.54
C LYS A 263 -14.58 -1.29 -11.91
N TYR A 264 -13.90 -0.88 -10.84
CA TYR A 264 -14.19 0.39 -10.16
C TYR A 264 -13.41 1.55 -10.75
N ALA A 265 -12.15 1.35 -11.14
CA ALA A 265 -11.32 2.35 -11.78
C ALA A 265 -11.95 2.89 -13.08
N SER A 266 -12.60 2.02 -13.86
CA SER A 266 -13.30 2.39 -15.11
C SER A 266 -14.45 3.39 -14.90
N LYS A 267 -14.94 3.54 -13.67
CA LYS A 267 -16.03 4.47 -13.30
C LYS A 267 -15.52 5.81 -12.78
N THR A 268 -14.20 5.97 -12.68
CA THR A 268 -13.54 7.20 -12.24
C THR A 268 -13.10 8.05 -13.44
N PRO A 269 -12.91 9.36 -13.29
CA PRO A 269 -12.35 10.22 -14.32
C PRO A 269 -10.88 9.88 -14.65
N PHE A 270 -10.22 9.10 -13.80
CA PHE A 270 -8.81 8.72 -13.91
C PHE A 270 -8.58 7.41 -14.66
N ALA A 271 -9.63 6.77 -15.19
CA ALA A 271 -9.56 5.45 -15.84
C ALA A 271 -8.47 5.38 -16.93
N ASN A 272 -8.49 6.35 -17.87
CA ASN A 272 -7.53 6.38 -18.97
C ASN A 272 -6.09 6.56 -18.49
N GLU A 273 -5.89 7.44 -17.50
CA GLU A 273 -4.57 7.65 -16.88
C GLU A 273 -4.04 6.36 -16.24
N LEU A 274 -4.87 5.70 -15.43
CA LEU A 274 -4.50 4.47 -14.73
C LEU A 274 -4.15 3.34 -15.69
N PHE A 275 -4.92 3.17 -16.77
CA PHE A 275 -4.68 2.13 -17.77
C PHE A 275 -3.44 2.43 -18.62
N THR A 276 -3.23 3.70 -19.02
CA THR A 276 -2.04 4.12 -19.75
C THR A 276 -0.79 3.92 -18.90
N LYS A 277 -0.81 4.36 -17.66
CA LYS A 277 0.30 4.22 -16.71
C LYS A 277 0.70 2.75 -16.51
N ARG A 278 -0.28 1.85 -16.41
CA ARG A 278 -0.02 0.40 -16.34
C ARG A 278 0.73 -0.10 -17.56
N LEU A 279 0.30 0.28 -18.77
CA LEU A 279 0.96 -0.14 -20.02
C LEU A 279 2.40 0.39 -20.11
N GLU A 280 2.64 1.59 -19.63
CA GLU A 280 3.99 2.17 -19.56
C GLU A 280 4.88 1.39 -18.61
N PHE A 281 4.40 1.04 -17.41
CA PHE A 281 5.13 0.22 -16.45
C PHE A 281 5.45 -1.17 -16.99
N GLU A 282 4.49 -1.84 -17.61
CA GLU A 282 4.70 -3.16 -18.23
C GLU A 282 5.73 -3.08 -19.36
N THR A 283 5.65 -2.08 -20.22
CA THR A 283 6.60 -1.87 -21.31
C THR A 283 8.01 -1.65 -20.77
N LEU A 284 8.15 -0.84 -19.72
CA LEU A 284 9.45 -0.60 -19.06
C LEU A 284 9.99 -1.88 -18.41
N SER A 285 9.13 -2.64 -17.74
CA SER A 285 9.49 -3.89 -17.10
C SER A 285 9.99 -4.91 -18.13
N GLN A 286 9.28 -5.07 -19.25
CA GLN A 286 9.69 -5.96 -20.34
C GLN A 286 11.03 -5.55 -20.95
N LYS A 287 11.26 -4.23 -21.15
CA LYS A 287 12.54 -3.71 -21.62
C LYS A 287 13.67 -4.02 -20.64
N LYS A 288 13.47 -3.83 -19.32
CA LYS A 288 14.46 -4.17 -18.29
C LYS A 288 14.78 -5.66 -18.25
N ILE A 289 13.77 -6.52 -18.37
CA ILE A 289 13.96 -7.97 -18.44
C ILE A 289 14.77 -8.36 -19.67
N LEU A 290 14.40 -7.83 -20.84
CA LEU A 290 15.12 -8.07 -22.08
C LEU A 290 16.58 -7.62 -21.97
N ALA A 291 16.84 -6.44 -21.41
CA ALA A 291 18.20 -5.96 -21.18
C ALA A 291 19.03 -6.90 -20.31
N ARG A 292 18.46 -7.39 -19.18
CA ARG A 292 19.14 -8.33 -18.29
C ARG A 292 19.41 -9.68 -18.97
N LEU A 293 18.45 -10.21 -19.75
CA LEU A 293 18.64 -11.43 -20.53
C LEU A 293 19.78 -11.27 -21.55
N ILE A 294 19.79 -10.15 -22.19
CA ILE A 294 20.81 -9.76 -23.13
C ILE A 294 22.20 -9.70 -22.42
N GLU A 295 22.30 -9.01 -21.28
CA GLU A 295 23.54 -8.93 -20.48
C GLU A 295 24.01 -10.30 -19.98
N ALA A 296 23.08 -11.16 -19.52
CA ALA A 296 23.38 -12.51 -19.10
C ALA A 296 23.92 -13.38 -20.26
N GLU A 297 23.31 -13.29 -21.43
CA GLU A 297 23.78 -14.02 -22.64
C GLU A 297 25.17 -13.52 -23.08
N TYR A 298 25.41 -12.19 -23.00
CA TYR A 298 26.73 -11.61 -23.28
C TYR A 298 27.78 -12.05 -22.25
N ALA A 299 27.44 -12.07 -20.96
CA ALA A 299 28.33 -12.57 -19.91
C ALA A 299 28.64 -14.08 -20.09
N ARG A 300 27.64 -14.88 -20.47
CA ARG A 300 27.81 -16.32 -20.78
C ARG A 300 28.78 -16.54 -21.93
N LYS A 301 28.72 -15.72 -22.97
CA LYS A 301 29.65 -15.77 -24.12
C LYS A 301 31.07 -15.27 -23.77
N ARG A 302 31.25 -14.59 -22.64
CA ARG A 302 32.52 -14.06 -22.14
C ARG A 302 33.30 -15.01 -21.22
N VAL A 303 32.98 -16.30 -21.18
CA VAL A 303 33.70 -17.28 -20.34
C VAL A 303 35.22 -17.24 -20.65
N PRO A 304 36.10 -17.39 -19.64
CA PRO A 304 37.56 -17.26 -19.78
C PRO A 304 38.19 -18.07 -20.93
N LEU A 305 37.65 -19.27 -21.20
CA LEU A 305 38.04 -20.12 -22.33
C LEU A 305 37.81 -19.46 -23.69
N HIS A 306 36.73 -18.72 -23.86
CA HIS A 306 36.44 -17.97 -25.08
C HIS A 306 37.39 -16.76 -25.24
N ARG A 307 37.82 -16.13 -24.16
CA ARG A 307 38.87 -15.06 -24.17
C ARG A 307 40.20 -15.65 -24.62
N ILE A 308 40.58 -16.83 -24.15
CA ILE A 308 41.79 -17.55 -24.55
C ILE A 308 41.71 -17.92 -26.01
N TRP A 309 40.61 -18.52 -26.46
CA TRP A 309 40.39 -18.88 -27.87
C TRP A 309 40.40 -17.68 -28.81
N MET A 310 39.79 -16.56 -28.42
CA MET A 310 39.78 -15.29 -29.17
C MET A 310 41.16 -14.66 -29.26
N ARG A 311 42.00 -14.77 -28.21
CA ARG A 311 43.40 -14.31 -28.22
C ARG A 311 44.24 -15.19 -29.17
N LEU A 312 44.02 -16.46 -29.18
CA LEU A 312 44.75 -17.43 -30.03
C LEU A 312 44.34 -17.35 -31.50
N THR A 313 43.12 -16.95 -31.79
CA THR A 313 42.56 -16.92 -33.18
C THR A 313 42.59 -15.53 -33.83
N GLY A 314 43.08 -14.49 -33.15
CA GLY A 314 43.13 -13.13 -33.68
C GLY A 314 41.82 -12.40 -33.91
N ARG A 315 40.69 -12.97 -33.51
CA ARG A 315 39.30 -12.44 -33.79
C ARG A 315 38.90 -11.25 -32.91
N ARG A 316 39.83 -10.42 -32.47
CA ARG A 316 39.56 -9.24 -31.63
C ARG A 316 38.61 -8.19 -32.29
N LYS A 317 38.58 -8.10 -33.60
CA LYS A 317 37.73 -7.15 -34.37
C LYS A 317 36.24 -7.51 -34.30
N GLN A 318 35.87 -8.76 -34.21
CA GLN A 318 34.49 -9.22 -34.19
C GLN A 318 33.78 -8.84 -32.87
N ASN A 319 34.52 -8.82 -31.76
CA ASN A 319 33.99 -8.43 -30.45
C ASN A 319 33.65 -6.93 -30.38
N GLN A 320 34.37 -6.09 -31.11
CA GLN A 320 34.15 -4.64 -31.11
C GLN A 320 32.88 -4.25 -31.91
N GLN A 321 32.57 -5.01 -32.97
CA GLN A 321 31.33 -4.88 -33.70
C GLN A 321 30.11 -5.34 -32.89
N GLU A 322 30.22 -6.48 -32.20
CA GLU A 322 29.20 -6.97 -31.28
C GLU A 322 28.96 -5.99 -30.13
N TYR A 323 30.01 -5.45 -29.51
CA TYR A 323 29.90 -4.45 -28.46
C TYR A 323 29.22 -3.17 -28.95
N THR A 324 29.50 -2.75 -30.19
CA THR A 324 28.89 -1.58 -30.81
C THR A 324 27.39 -1.82 -31.13
N GLN A 325 27.03 -3.02 -31.59
CA GLN A 325 25.63 -3.42 -31.79
C GLN A 325 24.87 -3.44 -30.48
N TRP A 326 25.50 -3.91 -29.41
CA TRP A 326 24.97 -3.92 -28.06
C TRP A 326 24.73 -2.51 -27.50
N ALA A 327 25.73 -1.62 -27.66
CA ALA A 327 25.60 -0.23 -27.25
C ALA A 327 24.45 0.48 -28.02
N LYS A 328 24.31 0.18 -29.32
CA LYS A 328 23.18 0.69 -30.13
C LYS A 328 21.83 0.13 -29.68
N LEU A 329 21.78 -1.15 -29.32
CA LEU A 329 20.53 -1.78 -28.83
C LEU A 329 20.10 -1.20 -27.45
N ARG A 330 21.06 -0.98 -26.57
CA ARG A 330 20.83 -0.31 -25.27
C ARG A 330 20.31 1.11 -25.45
N SER A 331 20.95 1.88 -26.31
CA SER A 331 20.51 3.24 -26.65
C SER A 331 19.12 3.27 -27.30
N ALA A 332 18.83 2.34 -28.21
CA ALA A 332 17.52 2.22 -28.86
C ALA A 332 16.41 1.80 -27.88
N LEU A 333 16.74 1.13 -26.79
CA LEU A 333 15.80 0.71 -25.75
C LEU A 333 15.67 1.74 -24.62
N ASN A 334 16.38 2.89 -24.68
CA ASN A 334 16.42 3.93 -23.64
C ASN A 334 16.73 3.37 -22.23
N ILE A 335 17.64 2.40 -22.13
CA ILE A 335 18.02 1.80 -20.86
C ILE A 335 19.19 2.59 -20.29
N GLU A 336 18.93 3.46 -19.34
CA GLU A 336 19.94 4.17 -18.57
C GLU A 336 20.71 3.22 -17.63
N ASN A 337 21.99 3.54 -17.37
CA ASN A 337 22.78 2.80 -16.39
C ASN A 337 22.26 3.12 -15.00
N ASP A 338 21.55 2.19 -14.37
CA ASP A 338 21.44 2.16 -12.91
C ASP A 338 22.83 1.74 -12.37
N ASN A 339 23.62 2.72 -11.92
CA ASN A 339 24.80 2.51 -11.08
C ASN A 339 24.41 2.25 -9.65
#